data_9b83afb5330113e092db29017feb7deb
#
_entry.id   9b83afb5330113e092db29017feb7deb
#
_cell.length_a   1.000
_cell.length_b   1.000
_cell.length_c   1.000
_cell.angle_alpha   90.00
_cell.angle_beta   90.00
_cell.angle_gamma   90.00
#
_symmetry.space_group_name_H-M   'P 1'
#
loop_
_entity.id
_entity.type
_entity.pdbx_description
1 polymer ?
#
loop_
_entity_poly.entity_id
_entity_poly.type
_entity_poly.pdbx_seq_one_letter_code
_entity_poly.pdbx_strand_id
1 'polypeptide(L)'
;MEPDVLGPPYERHTIDLGRDDEGPVVATLVRRRAERPTGRAVLYVHGFVDYFFQTHVADYFAARGWDFYALDLRKYGRSLLPHQTANFCCDLADYFPELDAAAQIIRTEDEHDTLLAMGHSTGGLIVSLWAHARRDTGLVDGIFLNSPFFDLNAPWFVRRPLAAAVARLGRRAPHRVLPFGLGTVYGESLHADHRGEWSYDLAWKPLAGFPVRAGWLNAVRTGQRRLRAGLDIPVPVLLACSTRSFRGVKWHESATLADAVLDVEHMVRWAPRLGQHVTLARFDGGLHDLTLSGPAVRDKVLTEVGRWADAFLDAGPTPPAPPAPRRPADSESSSPAAP
;
A
#
# COMPACT_ATOMS: atom_id res chain seq x y z
N MET A 1 -24.05 5.76 3.80
CA MET A 1 -22.93 6.74 3.76
C MET A 1 -23.29 7.93 4.63
N GLU A 2 -22.31 8.43 5.39
CA GLU A 2 -22.42 9.60 6.27
C GLU A 2 -21.41 10.66 5.83
N PRO A 3 -21.60 11.97 6.14
CA PRO A 3 -20.57 12.98 5.91
C PRO A 3 -19.25 12.61 6.61
N ASP A 4 -18.13 12.80 5.91
CA ASP A 4 -16.80 12.60 6.51
C ASP A 4 -16.29 13.88 7.19
N VAL A 5 -15.31 13.75 8.09
CA VAL A 5 -14.65 14.88 8.76
C VAL A 5 -13.90 15.81 7.81
N LEU A 6 -13.57 15.34 6.60
CA LEU A 6 -12.98 16.16 5.53
C LEU A 6 -13.99 17.14 4.91
N GLY A 7 -15.28 17.00 5.23
CA GLY A 7 -16.35 17.79 4.63
C GLY A 7 -16.69 17.36 3.20
N PRO A 8 -17.70 17.99 2.58
CA PRO A 8 -18.07 17.67 1.20
C PRO A 8 -16.90 17.89 0.23
N PRO A 9 -16.73 17.04 -0.80
CA PRO A 9 -17.61 15.95 -1.24
C PRO A 9 -17.32 14.56 -0.64
N TYR A 10 -16.66 14.49 0.52
CA TYR A 10 -16.27 13.24 1.15
C TYR A 10 -17.39 12.67 2.01
N GLU A 11 -17.64 11.37 1.82
CA GLU A 11 -18.57 10.55 2.60
C GLU A 11 -17.80 9.37 3.22
N ARG A 12 -18.34 8.81 4.28
CA ARG A 12 -17.76 7.61 4.91
C ARG A 12 -18.80 6.52 5.12
N HIS A 13 -18.33 5.29 5.11
CA HIS A 13 -19.08 4.09 5.46
C HIS A 13 -18.31 3.31 6.54
N THR A 14 -18.98 3.02 7.66
CA THR A 14 -18.40 2.19 8.71
C THR A 14 -18.67 0.72 8.40
N ILE A 15 -17.60 -0.07 8.25
CA ILE A 15 -17.64 -1.51 8.03
C ILE A 15 -17.54 -2.18 9.40
N ASP A 16 -18.56 -2.92 9.81
CA ASP A 16 -18.54 -3.72 11.03
C ASP A 16 -17.69 -4.99 10.78
N LEU A 17 -16.67 -5.17 11.62
CA LEU A 17 -15.76 -6.33 11.57
C LEU A 17 -15.96 -7.28 12.74
N GLY A 18 -17.05 -7.10 13.50
CA GLY A 18 -17.37 -7.92 14.66
C GLY A 18 -16.54 -7.54 15.88
N ARG A 19 -15.84 -8.50 16.46
CA ARG A 19 -15.08 -8.33 17.70
C ARG A 19 -13.73 -9.04 17.64
N ASP A 20 -12.73 -8.45 18.27
CA ASP A 20 -11.47 -9.09 18.61
C ASP A 20 -11.29 -9.21 20.16
N ASP A 21 -10.07 -9.48 20.60
CA ASP A 21 -9.72 -9.60 22.03
C ASP A 21 -9.84 -8.28 22.82
N GLU A 22 -9.84 -7.12 22.14
CA GLU A 22 -10.03 -5.81 22.78
C GLU A 22 -11.49 -5.34 22.77
N GLY A 23 -12.37 -5.94 21.98
CA GLY A 23 -13.77 -5.57 21.90
C GLY A 23 -14.31 -5.41 20.48
N PRO A 24 -15.35 -4.57 20.25
CA PRO A 24 -15.85 -4.27 18.90
C PRO A 24 -14.78 -3.69 18.00
N VAL A 25 -14.81 -4.06 16.70
CA VAL A 25 -13.84 -3.62 15.70
C VAL A 25 -14.56 -3.14 14.46
N VAL A 26 -14.13 -2.00 13.93
CA VAL A 26 -14.64 -1.43 12.69
C VAL A 26 -13.50 -1.02 11.76
N ALA A 27 -13.79 -0.91 10.47
CA ALA A 27 -13.00 -0.16 9.50
C ALA A 27 -13.86 0.97 8.91
N THR A 28 -13.23 2.00 8.37
CA THR A 28 -13.95 3.13 7.76
C THR A 28 -13.52 3.30 6.33
N LEU A 29 -14.46 3.18 5.42
CA LEU A 29 -14.27 3.44 4.00
C LEU A 29 -14.72 4.87 3.69
N VAL A 30 -13.78 5.75 3.40
CA VAL A 30 -14.04 7.11 2.92
C VAL A 30 -14.18 7.07 1.42
N ARG A 31 -15.19 7.79 0.87
CA ARG A 31 -15.47 7.84 -0.56
C ARG A 31 -15.53 9.28 -1.07
N ARG A 32 -14.94 9.51 -2.24
CA ARG A 32 -15.12 10.70 -3.07
C ARG A 32 -15.49 10.28 -4.49
N ARG A 33 -16.70 10.59 -4.90
CA ARG A 33 -17.15 10.30 -6.26
C ARG A 33 -16.61 11.33 -7.26
N ALA A 34 -16.27 10.86 -8.45
CA ALA A 34 -15.97 11.73 -9.57
C ALA A 34 -17.26 12.40 -10.08
N GLU A 35 -17.14 13.63 -10.59
CA GLU A 35 -18.26 14.33 -11.20
C GLU A 35 -18.73 13.63 -12.50
N ARG A 36 -17.82 12.99 -13.21
CA ARG A 36 -18.06 12.22 -14.43
C ARG A 36 -17.41 10.85 -14.30
N PRO A 37 -18.07 9.91 -13.62
CA PRO A 37 -17.50 8.60 -13.37
C PRO A 37 -17.31 7.80 -14.66
N THR A 38 -16.26 6.99 -14.70
CA THR A 38 -15.88 6.16 -15.86
C THR A 38 -15.92 4.67 -15.56
N GLY A 39 -16.58 4.23 -14.47
CA GLY A 39 -16.60 2.85 -14.03
C GLY A 39 -15.25 2.40 -13.39
N ARG A 40 -14.34 3.34 -13.14
CA ARG A 40 -13.02 3.08 -12.57
C ARG A 40 -12.93 3.59 -11.14
N ALA A 41 -12.26 2.83 -10.29
CA ALA A 41 -12.09 3.18 -8.88
C ALA A 41 -10.66 2.98 -8.38
N VAL A 42 -10.31 3.73 -7.35
CA VAL A 42 -9.10 3.56 -6.56
C VAL A 42 -9.48 3.13 -5.15
N LEU A 43 -8.78 2.14 -4.59
CA LEU A 43 -8.80 1.81 -3.16
C LEU A 43 -7.45 2.13 -2.54
N TYR A 44 -7.37 3.19 -1.75
CA TYR A 44 -6.17 3.61 -1.03
C TYR A 44 -6.10 2.99 0.36
N VAL A 45 -4.92 2.46 0.71
CA VAL A 45 -4.60 1.86 2.01
C VAL A 45 -3.36 2.55 2.59
N HIS A 46 -3.53 3.19 3.73
CA HIS A 46 -2.50 3.96 4.43
C HIS A 46 -1.42 3.10 5.10
N GLY A 47 -0.37 3.75 5.63
CA GLY A 47 0.73 3.14 6.37
C GLY A 47 0.51 3.00 7.88
N PHE A 48 1.58 2.65 8.60
CA PHE A 48 1.62 2.67 10.07
C PHE A 48 1.65 4.11 10.58
N VAL A 49 0.91 4.41 11.66
CA VAL A 49 0.73 5.76 12.19
C VAL A 49 0.23 6.71 11.09
N ASP A 50 -0.80 6.27 10.39
CA ASP A 50 -1.36 7.02 9.27
C ASP A 50 -2.88 6.81 9.18
N TYR A 51 -3.53 7.60 8.34
CA TYR A 51 -4.94 7.52 7.97
C TYR A 51 -5.14 8.37 6.70
N PHE A 52 -6.31 8.32 6.08
CA PHE A 52 -6.54 9.12 4.88
C PHE A 52 -6.84 10.59 5.20
N PHE A 53 -5.98 11.49 4.70
CA PHE A 53 -6.15 12.96 4.67
C PHE A 53 -5.64 13.58 3.36
N GLN A 54 -5.08 12.79 2.46
CA GLN A 54 -4.45 13.21 1.20
C GLN A 54 -5.51 13.55 0.14
N THR A 55 -6.34 14.57 0.40
CA THR A 55 -7.47 14.97 -0.46
C THR A 55 -7.05 15.29 -1.90
N HIS A 56 -5.86 15.87 -2.10
CA HIS A 56 -5.31 16.17 -3.42
C HIS A 56 -5.07 14.93 -4.29
N VAL A 57 -4.81 13.76 -3.67
CA VAL A 57 -4.73 12.48 -4.40
C VAL A 57 -6.10 12.06 -4.89
N ALA A 58 -7.11 12.14 -4.03
CA ALA A 58 -8.49 11.86 -4.40
C ALA A 58 -8.99 12.82 -5.49
N ASP A 59 -8.64 14.11 -5.38
CA ASP A 59 -8.99 15.13 -6.38
C ASP A 59 -8.35 14.85 -7.74
N TYR A 60 -7.08 14.40 -7.76
CA TYR A 60 -6.41 14.01 -8.99
C TYR A 60 -7.15 12.89 -9.72
N PHE A 61 -7.52 11.82 -9.01
CA PHE A 61 -8.23 10.69 -9.61
C PHE A 61 -9.67 11.06 -10.00
N ALA A 62 -10.38 11.81 -9.16
CA ALA A 62 -11.72 12.25 -9.46
C ALA A 62 -11.80 13.17 -10.69
N ALA A 63 -10.80 14.05 -10.90
CA ALA A 63 -10.71 14.86 -12.12
C ALA A 63 -10.52 14.02 -13.39
N ARG A 64 -10.00 12.78 -13.25
CA ARG A 64 -9.85 11.79 -14.33
C ARG A 64 -11.02 10.83 -14.46
N GLY A 65 -12.10 11.05 -13.71
CA GLY A 65 -13.31 10.24 -13.75
C GLY A 65 -13.22 8.94 -12.95
N TRP A 66 -12.25 8.80 -12.04
CA TRP A 66 -12.14 7.67 -11.13
C TRP A 66 -12.79 8.00 -9.79
N ASP A 67 -13.67 7.15 -9.30
CA ASP A 67 -14.12 7.26 -7.92
C ASP A 67 -12.99 6.87 -6.98
N PHE A 68 -12.82 7.62 -5.90
CA PHE A 68 -11.72 7.39 -4.96
C PHE A 68 -12.25 6.89 -3.62
N TYR A 69 -11.71 5.78 -3.17
CA TYR A 69 -12.00 5.17 -1.88
C TYR A 69 -10.72 5.09 -1.06
N ALA A 70 -10.81 5.44 0.21
CA ALA A 70 -9.71 5.29 1.15
C ALA A 70 -10.17 4.50 2.36
N LEU A 71 -9.42 3.46 2.72
CA LEU A 71 -9.74 2.59 3.83
C LEU A 71 -8.87 2.94 5.03
N ASP A 72 -9.47 3.56 6.06
CA ASP A 72 -8.85 3.61 7.38
C ASP A 72 -9.01 2.22 8.01
N LEU A 73 -7.91 1.48 8.10
CA LEU A 73 -7.87 0.12 8.64
C LEU A 73 -8.32 0.08 10.10
N ARG A 74 -8.75 -1.10 10.59
CA ARG A 74 -9.07 -1.29 12.01
C ARG A 74 -8.00 -0.70 12.92
N LYS A 75 -8.39 0.00 13.98
CA LYS A 75 -7.51 0.63 14.99
C LYS A 75 -6.63 1.77 14.45
N TYR A 76 -7.02 2.37 13.32
CA TYR A 76 -6.36 3.53 12.72
C TYR A 76 -7.36 4.65 12.45
N GLY A 77 -6.91 5.89 12.49
CA GLY A 77 -7.68 7.07 12.07
C GLY A 77 -9.11 7.05 12.58
N ARG A 78 -10.08 7.12 11.66
CA ARG A 78 -11.53 7.09 11.95
C ARG A 78 -12.01 5.78 12.59
N SER A 79 -11.24 4.71 12.40
CA SER A 79 -11.56 3.35 12.88
C SER A 79 -11.00 3.04 14.26
N LEU A 80 -10.24 3.96 14.86
CA LEU A 80 -9.67 3.79 16.19
C LEU A 80 -10.72 4.09 17.25
N LEU A 81 -11.18 3.06 17.96
CA LEU A 81 -12.14 3.18 19.05
C LEU A 81 -11.43 3.40 20.40
N PRO A 82 -12.08 4.08 21.39
CA PRO A 82 -11.43 4.48 22.65
C PRO A 82 -10.85 3.36 23.49
N HIS A 83 -11.37 2.12 23.36
CA HIS A 83 -10.92 0.97 24.13
C HIS A 83 -9.73 0.23 23.49
N GLN A 84 -9.34 0.60 22.28
CA GLN A 84 -8.39 -0.15 21.48
C GLN A 84 -6.94 0.33 21.64
N THR A 85 -6.02 -0.58 21.43
CA THR A 85 -4.60 -0.29 21.24
C THR A 85 -4.37 0.21 19.82
N ALA A 86 -4.01 1.49 19.67
CA ALA A 86 -3.79 2.11 18.36
C ALA A 86 -2.80 1.33 17.50
N ASN A 87 -3.14 1.16 16.22
CA ASN A 87 -2.34 0.54 15.16
C ASN A 87 -1.86 -0.90 15.45
N PHE A 88 -2.59 -1.65 16.27
CA PHE A 88 -2.18 -2.97 16.73
C PHE A 88 -2.85 -4.10 15.94
N CYS A 89 -2.02 -5.08 15.55
CA CYS A 89 -2.44 -6.39 15.04
C CYS A 89 -1.39 -7.45 15.40
N CYS A 90 -1.75 -8.73 15.29
CA CYS A 90 -0.82 -9.86 15.48
C CYS A 90 -0.46 -10.58 14.17
N ASP A 91 -1.24 -10.40 13.11
CA ASP A 91 -0.93 -10.82 11.73
C ASP A 91 -1.41 -9.73 10.77
N LEU A 92 -0.67 -9.47 9.67
CA LEU A 92 -1.14 -8.55 8.63
C LEU A 92 -2.35 -9.07 7.86
N ALA A 93 -2.62 -10.37 7.92
CA ALA A 93 -3.85 -10.95 7.38
C ALA A 93 -5.11 -10.56 8.16
N ASP A 94 -4.97 -10.05 9.40
CA ASP A 94 -6.08 -9.50 10.18
C ASP A 94 -6.77 -8.34 9.46
N TYR A 95 -6.06 -7.65 8.54
CA TYR A 95 -6.60 -6.56 7.71
C TYR A 95 -7.30 -7.03 6.43
N PHE A 96 -7.21 -8.30 6.05
CA PHE A 96 -7.81 -8.78 4.79
C PHE A 96 -9.33 -8.69 4.75
N PRO A 97 -10.07 -8.96 5.85
CA PRO A 97 -11.53 -8.83 5.84
C PRO A 97 -12.03 -7.43 5.46
N GLU A 98 -11.40 -6.36 5.94
CA GLU A 98 -11.81 -5.01 5.58
C GLU A 98 -11.42 -4.64 4.14
N LEU A 99 -10.30 -5.15 3.62
CA LEU A 99 -9.96 -4.98 2.20
C LEU A 99 -10.94 -5.74 1.30
N ASP A 100 -11.32 -6.97 1.69
CA ASP A 100 -12.33 -7.75 0.97
C ASP A 100 -13.68 -7.02 0.95
N ALA A 101 -14.12 -6.51 2.11
CA ALA A 101 -15.36 -5.76 2.22
C ALA A 101 -15.34 -4.46 1.39
N ALA A 102 -14.24 -3.70 1.46
CA ALA A 102 -14.07 -2.48 0.65
C ALA A 102 -14.09 -2.80 -0.85
N ALA A 103 -13.37 -3.83 -1.29
CA ALA A 103 -13.37 -4.27 -2.70
C ALA A 103 -14.77 -4.75 -3.14
N GLN A 104 -15.49 -5.46 -2.28
CA GLN A 104 -16.87 -5.90 -2.54
C GLN A 104 -17.81 -4.71 -2.72
N ILE A 105 -17.75 -3.70 -1.84
CA ILE A 105 -18.54 -2.47 -1.97
C ILE A 105 -18.24 -1.79 -3.30
N ILE A 106 -16.98 -1.61 -3.64
CA ILE A 106 -16.54 -0.94 -4.86
C ILE A 106 -17.00 -1.69 -6.11
N ARG A 107 -16.76 -3.02 -6.15
CA ARG A 107 -17.04 -3.84 -7.33
C ARG A 107 -18.52 -4.13 -7.53
N THR A 108 -19.23 -4.42 -6.43
CA THR A 108 -20.58 -5.00 -6.52
C THR A 108 -21.67 -3.99 -6.18
N GLU A 109 -21.46 -3.15 -5.15
CA GLU A 109 -22.50 -2.20 -4.73
C GLU A 109 -22.42 -0.89 -5.54
N ASP A 110 -21.22 -0.40 -5.79
CA ASP A 110 -20.97 0.82 -6.58
C ASP A 110 -20.64 0.51 -8.07
N GLU A 111 -20.64 -0.77 -8.48
CA GLU A 111 -20.60 -1.29 -9.87
C GLU A 111 -19.39 -0.82 -10.69
N HIS A 112 -18.18 -0.81 -10.09
CA HIS A 112 -16.96 -0.44 -10.81
C HIS A 112 -16.31 -1.62 -11.55
N ASP A 113 -16.00 -1.40 -12.83
CA ASP A 113 -15.37 -2.39 -13.72
C ASP A 113 -13.84 -2.52 -13.51
N THR A 114 -13.20 -1.44 -13.05
CA THR A 114 -11.75 -1.38 -12.85
C THR A 114 -11.42 -0.91 -11.44
N LEU A 115 -10.56 -1.65 -10.73
CA LEU A 115 -10.08 -1.30 -9.39
C LEU A 115 -8.56 -1.25 -9.33
N LEU A 116 -8.00 -0.06 -9.09
CA LEU A 116 -6.61 0.17 -8.74
C LEU A 116 -6.44 0.15 -7.21
N ALA A 117 -5.73 -0.83 -6.66
CA ALA A 117 -5.37 -0.81 -5.24
C ALA A 117 -4.09 0.01 -5.02
N MET A 118 -4.15 1.01 -4.16
CA MET A 118 -3.00 1.83 -3.77
C MET A 118 -2.60 1.51 -2.34
N GLY A 119 -1.29 1.26 -2.10
CA GLY A 119 -0.80 1.03 -0.75
C GLY A 119 0.41 1.90 -0.42
N HIS A 120 0.35 2.63 0.71
CA HIS A 120 1.47 3.40 1.22
C HIS A 120 2.21 2.65 2.35
N SER A 121 3.53 2.60 2.31
CA SER A 121 4.37 2.08 3.40
C SER A 121 3.94 0.67 3.86
N THR A 122 3.49 0.49 5.12
CA THR A 122 2.93 -0.78 5.62
C THR A 122 1.67 -1.19 4.84
N GLY A 123 0.84 -0.24 4.41
CA GLY A 123 -0.30 -0.49 3.52
C GLY A 123 0.13 -1.10 2.19
N GLY A 124 1.29 -0.70 1.65
CA GLY A 124 1.88 -1.31 0.46
C GLY A 124 2.25 -2.78 0.66
N LEU A 125 2.78 -3.14 1.83
CA LEU A 125 3.02 -4.54 2.18
C LEU A 125 1.70 -5.31 2.35
N ILE A 126 0.70 -4.73 3.03
CA ILE A 126 -0.62 -5.33 3.24
C ILE A 126 -1.30 -5.61 1.90
N VAL A 127 -1.40 -4.60 1.02
CA VAL A 127 -2.01 -4.73 -0.32
C VAL A 127 -1.29 -5.81 -1.14
N SER A 128 0.05 -5.87 -1.11
CA SER A 128 0.82 -6.89 -1.82
C SER A 128 0.50 -8.31 -1.34
N LEU A 129 0.41 -8.50 -0.02
CA LEU A 129 0.09 -9.80 0.58
C LEU A 129 -1.37 -10.20 0.34
N TRP A 130 -2.28 -9.24 0.42
CA TRP A 130 -3.71 -9.43 0.14
C TRP A 130 -3.96 -9.80 -1.32
N ALA A 131 -3.38 -9.06 -2.26
CA ALA A 131 -3.52 -9.34 -3.70
C ALA A 131 -2.97 -10.74 -4.06
N HIS A 132 -1.83 -11.14 -3.46
CA HIS A 132 -1.33 -12.50 -3.61
C HIS A 132 -2.31 -13.54 -3.04
N ALA A 133 -2.88 -13.30 -1.86
CA ALA A 133 -3.84 -14.21 -1.23
C ALA A 133 -5.18 -14.28 -2.01
N ARG A 134 -5.54 -13.24 -2.75
CA ARG A 134 -6.76 -13.12 -3.57
C ARG A 134 -6.49 -13.21 -5.08
N ARG A 135 -5.32 -13.70 -5.51
CA ARG A 135 -4.89 -13.73 -6.92
C ARG A 135 -5.86 -14.41 -7.88
N ASP A 136 -6.67 -15.36 -7.38
CA ASP A 136 -7.62 -16.12 -8.19
C ASP A 136 -9.04 -15.50 -8.20
N THR A 137 -9.24 -14.32 -7.57
CA THR A 137 -10.59 -13.72 -7.38
C THR A 137 -10.92 -12.61 -8.37
N GLY A 138 -9.94 -12.01 -9.05
CA GLY A 138 -10.14 -10.88 -9.94
C GLY A 138 -10.62 -9.59 -9.24
N LEU A 139 -10.37 -9.46 -7.93
CA LEU A 139 -10.82 -8.28 -7.15
C LEU A 139 -10.13 -6.98 -7.55
N VAL A 140 -8.88 -7.04 -8.03
CA VAL A 140 -8.10 -5.87 -8.44
C VAL A 140 -7.54 -6.06 -9.84
N ASP A 141 -7.36 -4.96 -10.59
CA ASP A 141 -6.83 -4.95 -11.96
C ASP A 141 -5.41 -4.40 -12.03
N GLY A 142 -4.99 -3.65 -11.00
CA GLY A 142 -3.64 -3.14 -10.88
C GLY A 142 -3.31 -2.68 -9.48
N ILE A 143 -2.01 -2.51 -9.20
CA ILE A 143 -1.53 -2.11 -7.88
C ILE A 143 -0.54 -0.96 -8.02
N PHE A 144 -0.73 0.09 -7.22
CA PHE A 144 0.26 1.14 -7.01
C PHE A 144 0.81 1.09 -5.59
N LEU A 145 2.12 0.94 -5.45
CA LEU A 145 2.84 0.87 -4.18
C LEU A 145 3.69 2.13 -3.99
N ASN A 146 3.30 2.96 -3.05
CA ASN A 146 4.00 4.18 -2.65
C ASN A 146 4.92 3.87 -1.48
N SER A 147 6.23 3.82 -1.72
CA SER A 147 7.27 3.56 -0.71
C SER A 147 6.97 2.36 0.23
N PRO A 148 6.73 1.15 -0.31
CA PRO A 148 6.24 0.03 0.48
C PRO A 148 7.27 -0.50 1.48
N PHE A 149 6.80 -0.94 2.68
CA PHE A 149 7.64 -1.39 3.79
C PHE A 149 8.10 -2.84 3.62
N PHE A 150 9.04 -3.11 2.72
CA PHE A 150 9.48 -4.47 2.36
C PHE A 150 10.61 -5.04 3.22
N ASP A 151 11.37 -4.20 3.94
CA ASP A 151 12.36 -4.66 4.91
C ASP A 151 12.60 -3.61 6.00
N LEU A 152 13.16 -4.05 7.14
CA LEU A 152 13.50 -3.15 8.23
C LEU A 152 14.75 -2.32 7.89
N ASN A 153 14.71 -1.04 8.20
CA ASN A 153 15.85 -0.14 8.11
C ASN A 153 16.81 -0.37 9.30
N ALA A 154 17.51 -1.50 9.29
CA ALA A 154 18.49 -1.89 10.30
C ALA A 154 19.63 -2.71 9.68
N PRO A 155 20.88 -2.63 10.20
CA PRO A 155 21.98 -3.44 9.73
C PRO A 155 21.71 -4.94 9.80
N TRP A 156 22.21 -5.71 8.84
CA TRP A 156 21.95 -7.15 8.71
C TRP A 156 22.32 -7.98 9.95
N PHE A 157 23.39 -7.60 10.64
CA PHE A 157 23.87 -8.28 11.84
C PHE A 157 22.98 -8.04 13.06
N VAL A 158 22.20 -6.94 13.07
CA VAL A 158 21.20 -6.65 14.10
C VAL A 158 19.87 -7.35 13.74
N ARG A 159 19.53 -7.43 12.46
CA ARG A 159 18.24 -7.96 11.99
C ARG A 159 17.98 -9.41 12.40
N ARG A 160 19.00 -10.31 12.37
CA ARG A 160 18.83 -11.73 12.70
C ARG A 160 18.54 -11.98 14.19
N PRO A 161 19.38 -11.54 15.15
CA PRO A 161 19.07 -11.74 16.57
C PRO A 161 17.83 -10.99 17.01
N LEU A 162 17.62 -9.76 16.51
CA LEU A 162 16.40 -8.99 16.76
C LEU A 162 15.14 -9.74 16.27
N ALA A 163 15.23 -10.38 15.11
CA ALA A 163 14.10 -11.14 14.56
C ALA A 163 13.65 -12.28 15.48
N ALA A 164 14.58 -13.06 16.03
CA ALA A 164 14.26 -14.15 16.93
C ALA A 164 13.66 -13.64 18.26
N ALA A 165 14.25 -12.56 18.81
CA ALA A 165 13.74 -11.90 20.02
C ALA A 165 12.34 -11.34 19.81
N VAL A 166 12.10 -10.61 18.72
CA VAL A 166 10.80 -10.05 18.37
C VAL A 166 9.76 -11.14 18.12
N ALA A 167 10.12 -12.23 17.42
CA ALA A 167 9.21 -13.35 17.18
C ALA A 167 8.81 -14.04 18.49
N ARG A 168 9.75 -14.23 19.43
CA ARG A 168 9.46 -14.80 20.75
C ARG A 168 8.56 -13.87 21.58
N LEU A 169 8.94 -12.60 21.64
CA LEU A 169 8.22 -11.57 22.41
C LEU A 169 6.84 -11.32 21.81
N GLY A 170 6.73 -11.23 20.50
CA GLY A 170 5.46 -11.01 19.80
C GLY A 170 4.43 -12.13 20.02
N ARG A 171 4.90 -13.39 20.22
CA ARG A 171 4.01 -14.49 20.57
C ARG A 171 3.62 -14.57 22.04
N ARG A 172 4.52 -14.14 22.97
CA ARG A 172 4.31 -14.29 24.41
C ARG A 172 3.76 -13.05 25.11
N ALA A 173 4.10 -11.89 24.60
CA ALA A 173 3.69 -10.59 25.11
C ALA A 173 3.48 -9.61 23.95
N PRO A 174 2.45 -9.81 23.10
CA PRO A 174 2.26 -9.06 21.86
C PRO A 174 2.09 -7.55 22.09
N HIS A 175 1.48 -7.15 23.19
CA HIS A 175 1.29 -5.74 23.57
C HIS A 175 2.55 -5.07 24.14
N ARG A 176 3.65 -5.81 24.35
CA ARG A 176 4.88 -5.23 24.89
C ARG A 176 5.40 -4.14 23.98
N VAL A 177 5.54 -2.93 24.52
CA VAL A 177 6.15 -1.78 23.85
C VAL A 177 7.64 -2.03 23.67
N LEU A 178 8.16 -1.78 22.47
CA LEU A 178 9.57 -1.88 22.14
C LEU A 178 10.27 -0.54 22.38
N PRO A 179 11.58 -0.53 22.73
CA PRO A 179 12.29 0.70 23.11
C PRO A 179 12.76 1.51 21.88
N PHE A 180 12.00 1.49 20.79
CA PHE A 180 12.26 2.25 19.58
C PHE A 180 10.94 2.55 18.85
N GLY A 181 10.96 3.55 17.98
CA GLY A 181 9.81 4.01 17.22
C GLY A 181 10.25 4.75 15.95
N LEU A 182 9.34 5.48 15.32
CA LEU A 182 9.59 6.24 14.09
C LEU A 182 10.44 7.49 14.33
N GLY A 183 10.45 8.04 15.56
CA GLY A 183 11.01 9.36 15.84
C GLY A 183 10.14 10.49 15.26
N THR A 184 10.59 11.74 15.42
CA THR A 184 9.80 12.92 15.02
C THR A 184 10.17 13.48 13.64
N VAL A 185 11.33 13.12 13.09
CA VAL A 185 11.89 13.72 11.87
C VAL A 185 10.90 13.73 10.71
N TYR A 186 10.27 12.59 10.46
CA TYR A 186 9.30 12.47 9.36
C TYR A 186 8.02 13.26 9.65
N GLY A 187 7.44 13.14 10.85
CA GLY A 187 6.26 13.91 11.24
C GLY A 187 6.50 15.43 11.18
N GLU A 188 7.65 15.89 11.66
CA GLU A 188 8.05 17.29 11.57
C GLU A 188 8.23 17.77 10.13
N SER A 189 8.71 16.91 9.22
CA SER A 189 8.86 17.24 7.80
C SER A 189 7.51 17.38 7.07
N LEU A 190 6.43 16.86 7.64
CA LEU A 190 5.10 16.87 7.03
C LEU A 190 4.19 17.94 7.59
N HIS A 191 4.12 18.12 8.93
CA HIS A 191 3.11 18.94 9.58
C HIS A 191 3.37 20.44 9.45
N ALA A 192 2.32 21.21 9.09
CA ALA A 192 2.40 22.64 8.84
C ALA A 192 2.80 23.47 10.09
N ASP A 193 2.44 23.02 11.30
CA ASP A 193 2.88 23.68 12.54
C ASP A 193 4.36 23.46 12.86
N HIS A 194 5.08 22.68 12.02
CA HIS A 194 6.51 22.42 12.15
C HIS A 194 7.28 22.86 10.90
N ARG A 195 7.67 21.92 10.02
CA ARG A 195 8.53 22.18 8.85
C ARG A 195 7.95 21.67 7.54
N GLY A 196 6.71 21.17 7.59
CA GLY A 196 5.96 20.68 6.43
C GLY A 196 4.89 21.66 5.97
N GLU A 197 4.06 21.20 5.05
CA GLU A 197 2.97 21.96 4.46
C GLU A 197 1.58 21.34 4.69
N TRP A 198 1.52 20.20 5.40
CA TRP A 198 0.31 19.42 5.53
C TRP A 198 -0.35 19.59 6.90
N SER A 199 -1.68 19.73 6.89
CA SER A 199 -2.49 19.73 8.11
C SER A 199 -3.23 18.40 8.24
N TYR A 200 -3.08 17.75 9.40
CA TYR A 200 -3.74 16.50 9.73
C TYR A 200 -3.92 16.35 11.25
N ASP A 201 -4.81 15.45 11.69
CA ASP A 201 -5.11 15.25 13.10
C ASP A 201 -3.96 14.52 13.82
N LEU A 202 -3.31 15.22 14.74
CA LEU A 202 -2.21 14.70 15.55
C LEU A 202 -2.66 13.65 16.58
N ALA A 203 -3.95 13.53 16.88
CA ALA A 203 -4.46 12.43 17.72
C ALA A 203 -4.46 11.09 16.93
N TRP A 204 -4.67 11.15 15.61
CA TRP A 204 -4.65 9.98 14.73
C TRP A 204 -3.27 9.70 14.11
N LYS A 205 -2.46 10.75 13.94
CA LYS A 205 -1.10 10.68 13.35
C LYS A 205 -0.13 11.55 14.15
N PRO A 206 0.24 11.13 15.39
CA PRO A 206 1.18 11.90 16.20
C PRO A 206 2.57 11.97 15.56
N LEU A 207 3.28 13.10 15.72
CA LEU A 207 4.59 13.35 15.10
C LEU A 207 5.62 12.27 15.44
N ALA A 208 5.66 11.81 16.68
CA ALA A 208 6.58 10.75 17.12
C ALA A 208 6.07 9.34 16.82
N GLY A 209 4.85 9.23 16.28
CA GLY A 209 4.16 7.97 16.06
C GLY A 209 3.57 7.36 17.33
N PHE A 210 2.81 6.28 17.14
CA PHE A 210 2.37 5.42 18.24
C PHE A 210 3.49 4.45 18.67
N PRO A 211 3.47 3.94 19.92
CA PRO A 211 4.46 2.97 20.39
C PRO A 211 4.47 1.70 19.53
N VAL A 212 5.65 1.32 19.04
CA VAL A 212 5.82 0.05 18.31
C VAL A 212 5.68 -1.11 19.29
N ARG A 213 4.74 -2.03 19.00
CA ARG A 213 4.49 -3.21 19.85
C ARG A 213 5.05 -4.48 19.23
N ALA A 214 5.44 -5.42 20.10
CA ALA A 214 6.11 -6.65 19.68
C ALA A 214 5.24 -7.53 18.75
N GLY A 215 3.92 -7.60 18.97
CA GLY A 215 2.97 -8.30 18.11
C GLY A 215 2.95 -7.70 16.70
N TRP A 216 2.75 -6.40 16.60
CA TRP A 216 2.74 -5.68 15.32
C TRP A 216 4.05 -5.85 14.55
N LEU A 217 5.20 -5.66 15.20
CA LEU A 217 6.47 -5.81 14.52
C LEU A 217 6.71 -7.26 14.06
N ASN A 218 6.26 -8.25 14.84
CA ASN A 218 6.31 -9.65 14.43
C ASN A 218 5.39 -9.93 13.22
N ALA A 219 4.19 -9.35 13.18
CA ALA A 219 3.26 -9.43 12.05
C ALA A 219 3.91 -8.86 10.77
N VAL A 220 4.46 -7.64 10.83
CA VAL A 220 5.19 -7.01 9.71
C VAL A 220 6.33 -7.90 9.23
N ARG A 221 7.19 -8.39 10.14
CA ARG A 221 8.32 -9.25 9.76
C ARG A 221 7.88 -10.58 9.14
N THR A 222 6.74 -11.10 9.57
CA THR A 222 6.17 -12.31 8.97
C THR A 222 5.69 -12.02 7.55
N GLY A 223 5.00 -10.91 7.32
CA GLY A 223 4.62 -10.45 5.99
C GLY A 223 5.83 -10.22 5.07
N GLN A 224 6.86 -9.53 5.57
CA GLN A 224 8.12 -9.31 4.84
C GLN A 224 8.83 -10.62 4.47
N ARG A 225 8.76 -11.66 5.30
CA ARG A 225 9.32 -12.98 4.95
C ARG A 225 8.52 -13.66 3.84
N ARG A 226 7.18 -13.58 3.87
CA ARG A 226 6.31 -14.07 2.80
C ARG A 226 6.64 -13.39 1.48
N LEU A 227 6.72 -12.05 1.47
CA LEU A 227 7.10 -11.27 0.28
C LEU A 227 8.47 -11.70 -0.27
N ARG A 228 9.48 -11.84 0.58
CA ARG A 228 10.83 -12.24 0.16
C ARG A 228 10.92 -13.67 -0.38
N ALA A 229 10.03 -14.55 0.03
CA ALA A 229 9.91 -15.89 -0.54
C ALA A 229 9.38 -15.84 -2.00
N GLY A 230 8.71 -14.76 -2.37
CA GLY A 230 8.09 -14.53 -3.65
C GLY A 230 6.56 -14.54 -3.53
N LEU A 231 5.95 -13.52 -4.12
CA LEU A 231 4.51 -13.42 -4.30
C LEU A 231 4.17 -13.76 -5.77
N ASP A 232 2.93 -14.11 -5.99
CA ASP A 232 2.38 -14.36 -7.31
C ASP A 232 1.18 -13.42 -7.51
N ILE A 233 1.50 -12.13 -7.71
CA ILE A 233 0.49 -11.10 -8.01
C ILE A 233 0.24 -11.13 -9.52
N PRO A 234 -1.01 -11.44 -9.95
CA PRO A 234 -1.30 -11.67 -11.37
C PRO A 234 -1.46 -10.39 -12.18
N VAL A 235 -1.67 -9.25 -11.51
CA VAL A 235 -1.95 -7.95 -12.14
C VAL A 235 -0.70 -7.08 -12.21
N PRO A 236 -0.65 -6.08 -13.11
CA PRO A 236 0.44 -5.12 -13.17
C PRO A 236 0.64 -4.37 -11.85
N VAL A 237 1.90 -4.15 -11.48
CA VAL A 237 2.31 -3.42 -10.27
C VAL A 237 3.20 -2.25 -10.65
N LEU A 238 2.84 -1.04 -10.23
CA LEU A 238 3.73 0.11 -10.20
C LEU A 238 4.27 0.28 -8.77
N LEU A 239 5.58 0.16 -8.59
CA LEU A 239 6.26 0.50 -7.35
C LEU A 239 6.99 1.83 -7.51
N ALA A 240 6.68 2.79 -6.66
CA ALA A 240 7.34 4.09 -6.63
C ALA A 240 8.06 4.31 -5.29
N CYS A 241 9.24 4.90 -5.34
CA CYS A 241 10.00 5.28 -4.14
C CYS A 241 10.91 6.49 -4.42
N SER A 242 11.46 7.08 -3.36
CA SER A 242 12.49 8.11 -3.48
C SER A 242 13.77 7.55 -4.11
N THR A 243 14.62 8.42 -4.66
CA THR A 243 15.98 8.04 -5.08
C THR A 243 16.94 7.87 -3.92
N ARG A 244 16.63 8.46 -2.75
CA ARG A 244 17.54 8.52 -1.59
C ARG A 244 16.81 8.27 -0.28
N SER A 245 17.55 7.72 0.71
CA SER A 245 17.11 7.59 2.10
C SER A 245 17.83 8.60 2.99
N PHE A 246 17.09 9.24 3.89
CA PHE A 246 17.65 10.04 4.97
C PHE A 246 17.87 9.13 6.22
N ARG A 247 19.07 9.15 6.78
CA ARG A 247 19.45 8.28 7.91
C ARG A 247 19.76 9.04 9.20
N GLY A 248 19.45 10.35 9.22
CA GLY A 248 19.67 11.18 10.41
C GLY A 248 18.64 10.92 11.49
N VAL A 249 19.07 10.92 12.76
CA VAL A 249 18.16 10.85 13.93
C VAL A 249 17.67 12.24 14.39
N LYS A 250 18.28 13.28 13.87
CA LYS A 250 17.89 14.68 14.09
C LYS A 250 17.43 15.27 12.77
N TRP A 251 16.45 16.16 12.84
CA TRP A 251 15.97 16.84 11.66
C TRP A 251 17.08 17.65 10.95
N HIS A 252 17.07 17.58 9.65
CA HIS A 252 17.93 18.35 8.74
C HIS A 252 17.14 18.57 7.44
N GLU A 253 17.40 19.65 6.70
CA GLU A 253 16.72 19.98 5.45
C GLU A 253 16.69 18.85 4.43
N SER A 254 17.74 18.04 4.37
CA SER A 254 17.77 16.86 3.48
C SER A 254 16.71 15.81 3.80
N ALA A 255 16.06 15.84 4.98
CA ALA A 255 14.93 14.99 5.31
C ALA A 255 13.68 15.32 4.49
N THR A 256 13.58 16.55 3.95
CA THR A 256 12.49 16.97 3.06
C THR A 256 12.73 16.63 1.58
N LEU A 257 13.84 15.95 1.27
CA LEU A 257 14.26 15.59 -0.09
C LEU A 257 14.62 14.09 -0.22
N ALA A 258 14.23 13.27 0.76
CA ALA A 258 14.57 11.85 0.81
C ALA A 258 13.54 11.08 1.65
N ASP A 259 13.52 9.75 1.53
CA ASP A 259 12.76 8.89 2.44
C ASP A 259 13.42 8.89 3.82
N ALA A 260 12.76 9.50 4.82
CA ALA A 260 13.27 9.60 6.19
C ALA A 260 12.83 8.42 7.09
N VAL A 261 12.13 7.44 6.55
CA VAL A 261 11.57 6.29 7.29
C VAL A 261 12.24 4.99 6.87
N LEU A 262 12.35 4.73 5.56
CA LEU A 262 12.80 3.45 5.02
C LEU A 262 14.10 3.57 4.23
N ASP A 263 14.76 2.43 4.02
CA ASP A 263 15.84 2.31 3.06
C ASP A 263 15.25 1.99 1.68
N VAL A 264 15.33 2.95 0.75
CA VAL A 264 14.77 2.83 -0.61
C VAL A 264 15.35 1.65 -1.39
N GLU A 265 16.60 1.25 -1.11
CA GLU A 265 17.22 0.11 -1.77
C GLU A 265 16.58 -1.24 -1.38
N HIS A 266 15.90 -1.30 -0.24
CA HIS A 266 15.09 -2.48 0.09
C HIS A 266 13.88 -2.62 -0.82
N MET A 267 13.23 -1.51 -1.21
CA MET A 267 12.10 -1.52 -2.14
C MET A 267 12.54 -1.99 -3.52
N VAL A 268 13.63 -1.41 -4.04
CA VAL A 268 14.23 -1.78 -5.33
C VAL A 268 14.62 -3.27 -5.34
N ARG A 269 15.28 -3.73 -4.28
CA ARG A 269 15.75 -5.11 -4.15
C ARG A 269 14.62 -6.13 -4.17
N TRP A 270 13.49 -5.82 -3.53
CA TRP A 270 12.41 -6.78 -3.34
C TRP A 270 11.27 -6.63 -4.37
N ALA A 271 11.25 -5.56 -5.19
CA ALA A 271 10.28 -5.36 -6.25
C ALA A 271 10.09 -6.60 -7.17
N PRO A 272 11.16 -7.29 -7.64
CA PRO A 272 10.99 -8.48 -8.48
C PRO A 272 10.34 -9.68 -7.79
N ARG A 273 10.05 -9.60 -6.49
CA ARG A 273 9.37 -10.65 -5.73
C ARG A 273 7.86 -10.49 -5.66
N LEU A 274 7.30 -9.45 -6.26
CA LEU A 274 5.86 -9.16 -6.24
C LEU A 274 5.08 -10.00 -7.26
N GLY A 275 5.57 -10.10 -8.48
CA GLY A 275 4.88 -10.76 -9.58
C GLY A 275 5.66 -10.61 -10.90
N GLN A 276 5.03 -10.93 -12.02
CA GLN A 276 5.67 -10.93 -13.34
C GLN A 276 5.76 -9.55 -13.98
N HIS A 277 4.78 -8.67 -13.71
CA HIS A 277 4.70 -7.33 -14.31
C HIS A 277 4.91 -6.25 -13.25
N VAL A 278 6.16 -5.84 -13.03
CA VAL A 278 6.52 -4.82 -12.05
C VAL A 278 7.26 -3.69 -12.73
N THR A 279 6.66 -2.50 -12.69
CA THR A 279 7.28 -1.24 -13.08
C THR A 279 7.87 -0.59 -11.84
N LEU A 280 9.12 -0.14 -11.90
CA LEU A 280 9.78 0.60 -10.81
C LEU A 280 10.02 2.05 -11.23
N ALA A 281 9.47 3.00 -10.48
CA ALA A 281 9.68 4.44 -10.66
C ALA A 281 10.40 5.03 -9.43
N ARG A 282 11.43 5.85 -9.66
CA ARG A 282 12.18 6.51 -8.59
C ARG A 282 12.12 8.02 -8.76
N PHE A 283 11.83 8.75 -7.68
CA PHE A 283 11.62 10.19 -7.69
C PHE A 283 12.68 10.90 -6.85
N ASP A 284 13.48 11.76 -7.51
CA ASP A 284 14.45 12.59 -6.80
C ASP A 284 13.71 13.66 -6.00
N GLY A 285 14.15 13.88 -4.75
CA GLY A 285 13.48 14.79 -3.82
C GLY A 285 12.18 14.23 -3.22
N GLY A 286 11.86 12.95 -3.44
CA GLY A 286 10.67 12.31 -2.88
C GLY A 286 10.78 12.07 -1.38
N LEU A 287 9.73 12.41 -0.63
CA LEU A 287 9.54 12.02 0.77
C LEU A 287 9.18 10.54 0.89
N HIS A 288 9.03 10.05 2.13
CA HIS A 288 8.55 8.68 2.38
C HIS A 288 7.15 8.46 1.80
N ASP A 289 6.18 9.35 2.05
CA ASP A 289 4.97 9.39 1.24
C ASP A 289 5.24 10.33 0.04
N LEU A 290 5.40 9.76 -1.14
CA LEU A 290 5.72 10.51 -2.36
C LEU A 290 4.63 11.53 -2.72
N THR A 291 3.37 11.23 -2.35
CA THR A 291 2.24 12.12 -2.62
C THR A 291 2.21 13.32 -1.68
N LEU A 292 2.97 13.29 -0.59
CA LEU A 292 3.15 14.40 0.35
C LEU A 292 4.44 15.18 0.12
N SER A 293 5.20 14.85 -0.91
CA SER A 293 6.40 15.59 -1.33
C SER A 293 6.07 17.00 -1.80
N GLY A 294 7.08 17.86 -1.91
CA GLY A 294 6.91 19.20 -2.47
C GLY A 294 6.24 19.18 -3.86
N PRO A 295 5.55 20.27 -4.27
CA PRO A 295 4.63 20.31 -5.41
C PRO A 295 5.21 19.71 -6.70
N ALA A 296 6.44 20.07 -7.08
CA ALA A 296 7.05 19.61 -8.31
C ALA A 296 7.32 18.09 -8.35
N VAL A 297 7.57 17.45 -7.19
CA VAL A 297 7.76 16.00 -7.07
C VAL A 297 6.41 15.30 -7.06
N ARG A 298 5.47 15.81 -6.27
CA ARG A 298 4.10 15.30 -6.16
C ARG A 298 3.40 15.25 -7.51
N ASP A 299 3.51 16.33 -8.32
CA ASP A 299 2.91 16.39 -9.66
C ASP A 299 3.52 15.35 -10.61
N LYS A 300 4.84 15.12 -10.53
CA LYS A 300 5.50 14.06 -11.30
C LYS A 300 5.03 12.68 -10.88
N VAL A 301 4.87 12.42 -9.57
CA VAL A 301 4.38 11.15 -9.05
C VAL A 301 2.97 10.87 -9.53
N LEU A 302 2.05 11.83 -9.35
CA LEU A 302 0.66 11.66 -9.80
C LEU A 302 0.56 11.51 -11.31
N THR A 303 1.34 12.28 -12.09
CA THR A 303 1.41 12.14 -13.55
C THR A 303 1.87 10.75 -13.96
N GLU A 304 2.91 10.21 -13.31
CA GLU A 304 3.43 8.87 -13.64
C GLU A 304 2.42 7.78 -13.29
N VAL A 305 1.77 7.88 -12.12
CA VAL A 305 0.70 6.94 -11.73
C VAL A 305 -0.44 6.98 -12.75
N GLY A 306 -0.87 8.17 -13.16
CA GLY A 306 -1.93 8.33 -14.15
C GLY A 306 -1.56 7.73 -15.51
N ARG A 307 -0.36 8.01 -16.02
CA ARG A 307 0.14 7.43 -17.29
C ARG A 307 0.22 5.92 -17.23
N TRP A 308 0.73 5.39 -16.13
CA TRP A 308 0.83 3.96 -15.92
C TRP A 308 -0.56 3.32 -15.86
N ALA A 309 -1.50 3.93 -15.14
CA ALA A 309 -2.88 3.44 -15.05
C ALA A 309 -3.55 3.42 -16.45
N ASP A 310 -3.41 4.50 -17.24
CA ASP A 310 -3.94 4.55 -18.60
C ASP A 310 -3.32 3.45 -19.49
N ALA A 311 -2.03 3.20 -19.36
CA ALA A 311 -1.33 2.22 -20.20
C ALA A 311 -1.67 0.76 -19.87
N PHE A 312 -1.96 0.45 -18.58
CA PHE A 312 -2.14 -0.92 -18.13
C PHE A 312 -3.59 -1.28 -17.75
N LEU A 313 -4.43 -0.29 -17.44
CA LEU A 313 -5.78 -0.52 -16.96
C LEU A 313 -6.88 -0.03 -17.93
N ASP A 314 -6.53 0.79 -18.94
CA ASP A 314 -7.44 1.19 -20.02
C ASP A 314 -7.36 0.27 -21.24
N ALA A 315 -6.43 -0.67 -21.28
CA ALA A 315 -6.38 -1.68 -22.33
C ALA A 315 -7.62 -2.58 -22.21
N GLY A 316 -8.57 -2.42 -23.15
CA GLY A 316 -9.71 -3.33 -23.30
C GLY A 316 -9.23 -4.80 -23.32
N PRO A 317 -10.14 -5.79 -23.37
CA PRO A 317 -9.79 -7.20 -23.19
C PRO A 317 -8.59 -7.58 -24.03
N THR A 318 -7.58 -8.16 -23.38
CA THR A 318 -6.33 -8.61 -24.02
C THR A 318 -6.65 -9.32 -25.32
N PRO A 319 -6.08 -8.89 -26.48
CA PRO A 319 -6.30 -9.59 -27.72
C PRO A 319 -5.93 -11.07 -27.53
N PRO A 320 -6.68 -12.00 -28.14
CA PRO A 320 -6.39 -13.42 -28.00
C PRO A 320 -4.94 -13.68 -28.39
N ALA A 321 -4.27 -14.55 -27.65
CA ALA A 321 -2.89 -14.92 -27.91
C ALA A 321 -2.72 -15.29 -29.39
N PRO A 322 -1.63 -14.87 -30.05
CA PRO A 322 -1.39 -15.24 -31.43
C PRO A 322 -1.40 -16.78 -31.55
N PRO A 323 -1.97 -17.34 -32.63
CA PRO A 323 -2.02 -18.77 -32.81
C PRO A 323 -0.62 -19.36 -32.71
N ALA A 324 -0.48 -20.46 -31.99
CA ALA A 324 0.81 -21.14 -31.86
C ALA A 324 1.41 -21.40 -33.25
N PRO A 325 2.72 -21.24 -33.42
CA PRO A 325 3.37 -21.50 -34.70
C PRO A 325 3.06 -22.94 -35.14
N ARG A 326 2.55 -23.09 -36.38
CA ARG A 326 2.28 -24.42 -36.94
C ARG A 326 3.59 -25.20 -36.96
N ARG A 327 3.58 -26.38 -36.34
CA ARG A 327 4.69 -27.32 -36.51
C ARG A 327 4.89 -27.56 -38.02
N PRO A 328 6.13 -27.61 -38.51
CA PRO A 328 6.38 -28.05 -39.88
C PRO A 328 5.76 -29.44 -40.06
N ALA A 329 5.02 -29.62 -41.14
CA ALA A 329 4.52 -30.94 -41.53
C ALA A 329 5.73 -31.86 -41.67
N ASP A 330 5.71 -32.99 -40.97
CA ASP A 330 6.70 -34.03 -41.11
C ASP A 330 6.74 -34.40 -42.59
N SER A 331 7.87 -34.19 -43.27
CA SER A 331 8.09 -34.64 -44.61
C SER A 331 8.00 -36.15 -44.64
N GLU A 332 6.98 -36.66 -45.32
CA GLU A 332 6.84 -38.10 -45.59
C GLU A 332 8.17 -38.65 -46.13
N SER A 333 8.76 -39.56 -45.36
CA SER A 333 9.91 -40.32 -45.80
C SER A 333 9.42 -41.31 -46.89
N SER A 334 9.68 -40.96 -48.16
CA SER A 334 9.59 -41.92 -49.26
C SER A 334 10.62 -43.03 -49.05
N SER A 335 10.14 -44.20 -48.71
CA SER A 335 10.93 -45.45 -48.67
C SER A 335 11.32 -45.84 -50.12
N PRO A 336 12.60 -46.12 -50.46
CA PRO A 336 12.94 -46.66 -51.76
C PRO A 336 12.60 -48.17 -51.80
N ALA A 337 11.86 -48.56 -52.83
CA ALA A 337 11.68 -49.99 -53.16
C ALA A 337 13.04 -50.60 -53.57
N ALA A 338 13.40 -51.70 -53.00
CA ALA A 338 14.53 -52.53 -53.38
C ALA A 338 14.13 -53.51 -54.46
N PRO A 339 15.10 -53.96 -55.37
CA PRO A 339 14.86 -54.77 -56.51
C PRO A 339 14.51 -56.25 -56.22
#